data_7ed2f14f925c244b515e410e84a8e50b
#
_entry.id   7ed2f14f925c244b515e410e84a8e50b
#
_cell.length_a   1.000
_cell.length_b   1.000
_cell.length_c   1.000
_cell.angle_alpha   90.00
_cell.angle_beta   90.00
_cell.angle_gamma   90.00
#
_symmetry.space_group_name_H-M   'P 1'
#
loop_
_entity.id
_entity.type
_entity.pdbx_description
1 polymer ?
#
loop_
_entity_poly.entity_id
_entity_poly.type
_entity_poly.pdbx_seq_one_letter_code
_entity_poly.pdbx_strand_id
1 'polypeptide(L)' 'MYPSNENFIPPIKGFIQKINTYSDLKIITFPTSTVVQGEYHHAMHCVKETISACHKEFKNAVYVMKVIPDFEALD' A
#
# COMPACT_ATOMS: atom_id res chain seq x y z
N MET A 1 1.34 5.08 -4.62
CA MET A 1 2.55 5.61 -3.96
C MET A 1 3.42 6.33 -4.98
N TYR A 2 3.82 7.55 -4.67
CA TYR A 2 4.63 8.37 -5.58
C TYR A 2 5.83 8.93 -4.82
N PRO A 3 7.04 8.36 -5.05
CA PRO A 3 8.24 8.90 -4.42
C PRO A 3 8.58 10.27 -5.01
N SER A 4 9.14 11.15 -4.19
CA SER A 4 9.45 12.53 -4.61
C SER A 4 10.89 12.72 -5.09
N ASN A 5 11.64 11.64 -5.27
CA ASN A 5 13.00 11.68 -5.80
C ASN A 5 13.14 10.75 -7.00
N GLU A 6 14.30 10.79 -7.66
CA GLU A 6 14.51 9.99 -8.86
C GLU A 6 14.59 8.49 -8.60
N ASN A 7 15.04 8.11 -7.41
CA ASN A 7 15.19 6.70 -7.05
C ASN A 7 13.93 6.22 -6.33
N PHE A 8 12.91 5.83 -7.09
CA PHE A 8 11.62 5.45 -6.53
C PHE A 8 11.40 3.94 -6.40
N ILE A 9 12.28 3.12 -6.96
CA ILE A 9 12.09 1.66 -6.91
C ILE A 9 12.19 1.10 -5.49
N PRO A 10 13.19 1.46 -4.67
CA PRO A 10 13.25 0.95 -3.29
C PRO A 10 12.03 1.28 -2.44
N PRO A 11 11.47 2.51 -2.46
CA PRO A 11 10.25 2.79 -1.70
C PRO A 11 9.06 1.96 -2.15
N ILE A 12 8.89 1.76 -3.45
CA ILE A 12 7.80 0.95 -4.00
C ILE A 12 7.95 -0.50 -3.55
N LYS A 13 9.13 -1.08 -3.69
CA LYS A 13 9.39 -2.45 -3.26
C LYS A 13 9.19 -2.61 -1.74
N GLY A 14 9.65 -1.64 -0.97
CA GLY A 14 9.48 -1.67 0.48
C GLY A 14 8.01 -1.69 0.88
N PHE A 15 7.19 -0.87 0.24
CA PHE A 15 5.75 -0.88 0.49
C PHE A 15 5.12 -2.23 0.15
N ILE A 16 5.42 -2.76 -1.04
CA ILE A 16 4.86 -4.03 -1.49
C ILE A 16 5.24 -5.17 -0.54
N GLN A 17 6.50 -5.23 -0.11
CA GLN A 17 6.94 -6.25 0.83
C GLN A 17 6.19 -6.16 2.15
N LYS A 18 6.05 -4.97 2.69
CA LYS A 18 5.41 -4.77 4.00
C LYS A 18 3.92 -5.06 3.94
N ILE A 19 3.22 -4.58 2.92
CA ILE A 19 1.77 -4.81 2.83
C ILE A 19 1.45 -6.30 2.61
N ASN A 20 2.31 -7.03 1.92
CA ASN A 20 2.09 -8.44 1.68
C ASN A 20 2.35 -9.33 2.90
N THR A 21 2.80 -8.78 4.02
CA THR A 21 2.89 -9.54 5.27
C THR A 21 1.52 -9.77 5.91
N TYR A 22 0.49 -9.06 5.47
CA TYR A 22 -0.87 -9.22 5.99
C TYR A 22 -1.60 -10.30 5.20
N SER A 23 -1.57 -11.53 5.70
CA SER A 23 -2.10 -12.69 4.97
C SER A 23 -3.63 -12.74 4.91
N ASP A 24 -4.31 -11.95 5.74
CA ASP A 24 -5.77 -11.89 5.79
C ASP A 24 -6.37 -10.83 4.85
N LEU A 25 -5.54 -10.17 4.08
CA LEU A 25 -5.98 -9.25 3.04
C LEU A 25 -5.74 -9.86 1.66
N LYS A 26 -6.61 -9.53 0.71
CA LYS A 26 -6.38 -9.87 -0.68
C LYS A 26 -5.62 -8.71 -1.33
N ILE A 27 -4.39 -8.97 -1.78
CA ILE A 27 -3.50 -7.92 -2.27
C ILE A 27 -2.97 -8.32 -3.63
N ILE A 28 -3.14 -7.46 -4.61
CA ILE A 28 -2.58 -7.65 -5.95
C ILE A 28 -1.88 -6.37 -6.38
N THR A 29 -0.64 -6.52 -6.84
CA THR A 29 0.15 -5.40 -7.35
C THR A 29 0.12 -5.40 -8.87
N PHE A 30 -0.32 -4.27 -9.41
CA PHE A 30 -0.28 -3.99 -10.85
C PHE A 30 0.91 -3.06 -11.13
N PRO A 31 1.26 -2.86 -12.41
CA PRO A 31 2.42 -2.00 -12.72
C PRO A 31 2.35 -0.58 -12.15
N THR A 32 1.14 -0.01 -12.03
CA THR A 32 0.98 1.38 -11.59
C THR A 32 0.29 1.51 -10.25
N SER A 33 -0.14 0.41 -9.62
CA SER A 33 -0.88 0.49 -8.37
C SER A 33 -0.88 -0.83 -7.62
N THR A 34 -1.25 -0.78 -6.34
CA THR A 34 -1.50 -1.98 -5.54
C THR A 34 -2.93 -1.90 -5.04
N VAL A 35 -3.68 -2.97 -5.22
CA VAL A 35 -5.06 -3.07 -4.74
C VAL A 35 -5.08 -3.92 -3.48
N VAL A 36 -5.67 -3.38 -2.42
CA VAL A 36 -5.82 -4.06 -1.13
C VAL A 36 -7.32 -4.21 -0.87
N GLN A 37 -7.76 -5.43 -0.65
CA GLN A 37 -9.17 -5.72 -0.41
C GLN A 37 -9.32 -6.51 0.88
N GLY A 38 -10.25 -6.07 1.74
CA GLY A 38 -10.53 -6.73 3.01
C GLY A 38 -11.57 -5.93 3.77
N GLU A 39 -11.79 -6.28 5.05
CA GLU A 39 -12.67 -5.52 5.91
C GLU A 39 -12.15 -4.08 6.03
N TYR A 40 -13.04 -3.11 5.95
CA TYR A 40 -12.66 -1.71 5.80
C TYR A 40 -11.71 -1.22 6.90
N HIS A 41 -12.09 -1.41 8.15
CA HIS A 41 -11.27 -0.90 9.26
C HIS A 41 -9.93 -1.61 9.35
N HIS A 42 -9.93 -2.92 9.12
CA HIS A 42 -8.70 -3.70 9.17
C HIS A 42 -7.78 -3.35 7.99
N ALA A 43 -8.33 -3.25 6.78
CA ALA A 43 -7.54 -2.90 5.60
C ALA A 43 -6.92 -1.51 5.75
N MET A 44 -7.71 -0.54 6.23
CA MET A 44 -7.20 0.81 6.48
C MET A 44 -6.11 0.82 7.54
N HIS A 45 -6.28 0.05 8.60
CA HIS A 45 -5.26 -0.08 9.63
C HIS A 45 -3.96 -0.62 9.06
N CYS A 46 -4.03 -1.68 8.27
CA CYS A 46 -2.84 -2.31 7.67
C CYS A 46 -2.14 -1.36 6.71
N VAL A 47 -2.89 -0.65 5.87
CA VAL A 47 -2.32 0.33 4.95
C VAL A 47 -1.66 1.47 5.72
N LYS A 48 -2.34 1.99 6.74
CA LYS A 48 -1.79 3.06 7.58
C LYS A 48 -0.48 2.65 8.23
N GLU A 49 -0.42 1.44 8.80
CA GLU A 49 0.79 0.94 9.44
C GLU A 49 1.90 0.70 8.44
N THR A 50 1.57 0.24 7.24
CA THR A 50 2.53 0.05 6.17
C THR A 50 3.14 1.38 5.73
N ILE A 51 2.30 2.41 5.54
CA ILE A 51 2.77 3.75 5.19
C ILE A 51 3.66 4.30 6.29
N SER A 52 3.27 4.14 7.55
CA SER A 52 4.06 4.63 8.68
C SER A 52 5.45 3.99 8.71
N ALA A 53 5.53 2.67 8.51
CA ALA A 53 6.80 1.95 8.47
C ALA A 53 7.66 2.40 7.28
N CYS A 54 7.04 2.57 6.11
CA CYS A 54 7.75 3.03 4.92
C CYS A 54 8.23 4.47 5.07
N HIS A 55 7.45 5.32 5.73
CA HIS A 55 7.85 6.72 5.95
C HIS A 55 9.12 6.83 6.80
N LYS A 56 9.31 5.92 7.74
CA LYS A 56 10.52 5.91 8.56
C LYS A 56 11.77 5.61 7.73
N GLU A 57 11.62 4.80 6.70
CA GLU A 57 12.72 4.37 5.85
C GLU A 57 12.86 5.25 4.59
N PHE A 58 11.75 5.66 4.00
CA PHE A 58 11.72 6.43 2.75
C PHE A 58 10.89 7.70 2.94
N LYS A 59 11.48 8.74 3.51
CA LYS A 59 10.75 9.92 4.00
C LYS A 59 10.11 10.77 2.92
N ASN A 60 10.58 10.66 1.68
CA ASN A 60 10.13 11.53 0.61
C ASN A 60 9.09 10.89 -0.33
N ALA A 61 8.53 9.76 0.06
CA ALA A 61 7.49 9.11 -0.75
C ALA A 61 6.15 9.80 -0.54
N VAL A 62 5.36 9.90 -1.62
CA VAL A 62 4.01 10.45 -1.59
C VAL A 62 3.04 9.31 -1.91
N TYR A 63 1.96 9.23 -1.15
CA TYR A 63 0.96 8.18 -1.29
C TYR A 63 -0.35 8.76 -1.76
N VAL A 64 -0.86 8.23 -2.87
CA VAL A 64 -2.19 8.57 -3.36
C VAL A 64 -3.02 7.30 -3.32
N MET A 65 -4.18 7.35 -2.65
CA MET A 65 -5.03 6.18 -2.58
C MET A 65 -6.49 6.53 -2.82
N LYS A 66 -7.19 5.57 -3.41
CA LYS A 66 -8.62 5.63 -3.60
C LYS A 66 -9.25 4.60 -2.67
N VAL A 67 -10.21 5.01 -1.86
CA VAL A 67 -10.88 4.15 -0.90
C VAL A 67 -12.33 3.98 -1.32
N ILE A 68 -12.75 2.74 -1.50
CA ILE A 68 -14.14 2.42 -1.86
C ILE A 68 -14.68 1.42 -0.83
N PRO A 69 -15.42 1.91 0.19
CA PRO A 69 -16.02 0.99 1.17
C PRO A 69 -17.04 0.07 0.50
N ASP A 70 -17.11 -1.15 0.98
CA ASP A 70 -18.10 -2.15 0.53
C ASP A 70 -18.03 -2.50 -0.95
N PHE A 71 -16.86 -2.36 -1.56
CA PHE A 71 -16.64 -2.73 -2.97
C PHE A 71 -15.60 -3.85 -3.07
N GLU A 72 -15.94 -4.91 -3.79
CA GLU A 72 -15.02 -6.04 -4.02
C GLU A 72 -14.32 -5.86 -5.37
N ALA A 73 -13.12 -5.32 -5.33
CA ALA A 73 -12.37 -4.98 -6.54
C ALA A 73 -11.61 -6.17 -7.14
N LEU A 74 -11.43 -7.25 -6.37
CA LEU A 74 -10.56 -8.36 -6.74
C LEU A 74 -11.31 -9.69 -6.86
N ASP A 75 -12.56 -9.65 -7.16
CA ASP A 75 -13.28 -10.88 -7.42
C ASP A 75 -13.00 -11.43 -8.84
#